data_00a27d93250574810340fa7eb79af8ed
#
_entry.id   00a27d93250574810340fa7eb79af8ed
#
_cell.length_a   1.000
_cell.length_b   1.000
_cell.length_c   1.000
_cell.angle_alpha   90.00
_cell.angle_beta   90.00
_cell.angle_gamma   90.00
#
_symmetry.space_group_name_H-M   'P 1'
#
loop_
_entity.id
_entity.type
_entity.pdbx_description
1 polymer ?
#
loop_
_entity_poly.entity_id
_entity_poly.type
_entity_poly.pdbx_seq_one_letter_code
_entity_poly.pdbx_strand_id
1 'polypeptide(L)'
;MTHDCERLTGPQWAKPRDSRVTALGRLLRRSHLDELPQLWNVIRGDMSLVGPRPERPEFVTKLEVAIPSYRARMSVSPGITGLAQIQLPPDETIDDVRRKVDCDLCYIQRMNATLDLKILVGTAFKILGLPPESTRQILALPGAAAVAATGACSSATEVKSMSQLQSI
;
A
#
# COMPACT_ATOMS: atom_id res chain seq x y z
N MET A 1 1.71 19.01 -8.42
CA MET A 1 2.12 18.67 -9.80
C MET A 1 1.67 19.78 -10.74
N THR A 2 2.34 19.97 -11.87
CA THR A 2 1.89 20.86 -12.93
C THR A 2 0.60 20.33 -13.52
N HIS A 3 -0.34 21.22 -13.93
CA HIS A 3 -1.73 20.86 -14.24
C HIS A 3 -1.87 19.82 -15.36
N ASP A 4 -1.02 19.76 -16.36
CA ASP A 4 -1.14 18.87 -17.52
C ASP A 4 0.01 17.87 -17.66
N CYS A 5 0.63 17.48 -16.54
CA CYS A 5 1.86 16.68 -16.58
C CYS A 5 1.72 15.26 -17.16
N GLU A 6 0.50 14.72 -17.23
CA GLU A 6 0.22 13.37 -17.75
C GLU A 6 -0.54 13.38 -19.10
N ARG A 7 -0.78 14.56 -19.68
CA ARG A 7 -1.59 14.70 -20.90
C ARG A 7 -0.97 14.02 -22.12
N LEU A 8 0.36 14.00 -22.22
CA LEU A 8 1.10 13.40 -23.33
C LEU A 8 1.60 11.98 -23.05
N THR A 9 1.84 11.64 -21.79
CA THR A 9 2.51 10.38 -21.40
C THR A 9 1.57 9.39 -20.71
N GLY A 10 0.32 9.80 -20.44
CA GLY A 10 -0.62 9.01 -19.64
C GLY A 10 -0.23 8.89 -18.17
N PRO A 11 -1.02 8.13 -17.38
CA PRO A 11 -0.77 7.95 -15.96
C PRO A 11 0.54 7.18 -15.74
N GLN A 12 1.42 7.75 -14.89
CA GLN A 12 2.71 7.16 -14.53
C GLN A 12 2.88 7.16 -13.01
N TRP A 13 3.55 6.14 -12.48
CA TRP A 13 3.98 6.14 -11.09
C TRP A 13 4.93 7.30 -10.80
N ALA A 14 4.88 7.80 -9.56
CA ALA A 14 5.75 8.88 -9.12
C ALA A 14 7.21 8.37 -9.02
N LYS A 15 8.14 9.12 -9.64
CA LYS A 15 9.58 8.82 -9.57
C LYS A 15 10.26 9.60 -8.42
N PRO A 16 11.38 9.12 -7.88
CA PRO A 16 12.08 9.77 -6.76
C PRO A 16 12.48 11.23 -7.02
N ARG A 17 12.74 11.62 -8.27
CA ARG A 17 13.02 13.00 -8.70
C ARG A 17 12.12 13.42 -9.85
N ASP A 18 10.80 13.38 -9.57
CA ASP A 18 9.81 13.70 -10.57
C ASP A 18 9.82 15.20 -10.93
N SER A 19 10.21 15.52 -12.16
CA SER A 19 10.26 16.90 -12.67
C SER A 19 8.88 17.57 -12.75
N ARG A 20 7.80 16.78 -12.68
CA ARG A 20 6.41 17.25 -12.67
C ARG A 20 6.01 17.90 -11.33
N VAL A 21 6.80 17.70 -10.28
CA VAL A 21 6.51 18.21 -8.94
C VAL A 21 7.01 19.66 -8.79
N THR A 22 6.09 20.59 -8.53
CA THR A 22 6.42 22.00 -8.24
C THR A 22 7.21 22.12 -6.94
N ALA A 23 7.91 23.26 -6.74
CA ALA A 23 8.66 23.52 -5.51
C ALA A 23 7.75 23.46 -4.26
N LEU A 24 6.55 24.05 -4.33
CA LEU A 24 5.54 23.98 -3.28
C LEU A 24 5.07 22.54 -3.04
N GLY A 25 4.78 21.77 -4.11
CA GLY A 25 4.38 20.36 -4.01
C GLY A 25 5.47 19.49 -3.38
N ARG A 26 6.75 19.83 -3.58
CA ARG A 26 7.87 19.15 -2.94
C ARG A 26 7.94 19.43 -1.44
N LEU A 27 7.69 20.67 -1.04
CA LEU A 27 7.60 21.05 0.37
C LEU A 27 6.45 20.33 1.06
N LEU A 28 5.25 20.35 0.46
CA LEU A 28 4.05 19.68 1.00
C LEU A 28 4.28 18.17 1.16
N ARG A 29 4.86 17.50 0.16
CA ARG A 29 5.20 16.07 0.23
C ARG A 29 6.24 15.74 1.29
N ARG A 30 7.26 16.61 1.45
CA ARG A 30 8.29 16.41 2.48
C ARG A 30 7.73 16.55 3.91
N SER A 31 6.73 17.40 4.09
CA SER A 31 6.06 17.61 5.37
C SER A 31 4.81 16.74 5.56
N HIS A 32 4.47 15.88 4.59
CA HIS A 32 3.24 15.07 4.55
C HIS A 32 1.94 15.89 4.67
N LEU A 33 1.99 17.21 4.46
CA LEU A 33 0.82 18.07 4.50
C LEU A 33 -0.15 17.84 3.33
N ASP A 34 0.32 17.25 2.25
CA ASP A 34 -0.50 16.81 1.12
C ASP A 34 -1.45 15.64 1.47
N GLU A 35 -1.20 14.95 2.57
CA GLU A 35 -2.07 13.88 3.06
C GLU A 35 -3.16 14.36 4.04
N LEU A 36 -3.09 15.62 4.53
CA LEU A 36 -4.11 16.19 5.43
C LEU A 36 -5.54 16.12 4.89
N PRO A 37 -5.83 16.37 3.59
CA PRO A 37 -7.17 16.19 3.05
C PRO A 37 -7.71 14.77 3.21
N GLN A 38 -6.86 13.75 3.29
CA GLN A 38 -7.27 12.35 3.50
C GLN A 38 -7.83 12.13 4.91
N LEU A 39 -7.44 12.94 5.91
CA LEU A 39 -8.05 12.90 7.25
C LEU A 39 -9.54 13.23 7.21
N TRP A 40 -9.96 14.09 6.29
CA TRP A 40 -11.38 14.36 6.09
C TRP A 40 -12.13 13.11 5.60
N ASN A 41 -11.53 12.33 4.72
CA ASN A 41 -12.09 11.06 4.26
C ASN A 41 -12.18 10.03 5.42
N VAL A 42 -11.24 10.07 6.38
CA VAL A 42 -11.32 9.23 7.59
C VAL A 42 -12.48 9.65 8.47
N ILE A 43 -12.67 10.97 8.70
CA ILE A 43 -13.80 11.49 9.49
C ILE A 43 -15.14 11.12 8.85
N ARG A 44 -15.21 11.12 7.52
CA ARG A 44 -16.41 10.70 6.77
C ARG A 44 -16.64 9.18 6.75
N GLY A 45 -15.66 8.38 7.13
CA GLY A 45 -15.71 6.92 7.07
C GLY A 45 -15.37 6.32 5.71
N ASP A 46 -14.94 7.15 4.73
CA ASP A 46 -14.53 6.69 3.39
C ASP A 46 -13.14 6.03 3.42
N MET A 47 -12.32 6.33 4.44
CA MET A 47 -10.99 5.77 4.67
C MET A 47 -10.78 5.41 6.15
N SER A 48 -9.79 4.56 6.41
CA SER A 48 -9.26 4.27 7.74
C SER A 48 -7.93 5.00 7.98
N LEU A 49 -7.52 5.16 9.23
CA LEU A 49 -6.16 5.60 9.56
C LEU A 49 -5.14 4.57 9.09
N VAL A 50 -5.40 3.28 9.36
CA VAL A 50 -4.53 2.15 9.02
C VAL A 50 -5.23 1.22 8.04
N GLY A 51 -4.54 0.84 6.97
CA GLY A 51 -5.05 -0.05 5.94
C GLY A 51 -4.19 -0.05 4.68
N PRO A 52 -4.56 -0.85 3.67
CA PRO A 52 -3.94 -0.81 2.36
C PRO A 52 -4.03 0.59 1.73
N ARG A 53 -2.92 1.10 1.18
CA ARG A 53 -2.95 2.41 0.50
C ARG A 53 -3.82 2.32 -0.75
N PRO A 54 -4.76 3.27 -0.97
CA PRO A 54 -5.56 3.29 -2.19
C PRO A 54 -4.67 3.58 -3.40
N GLU A 55 -4.91 2.83 -4.47
CA GLU A 55 -4.23 3.04 -5.75
C GLU A 55 -5.13 3.87 -6.68
N ARG A 56 -4.53 4.53 -7.66
CA ARG A 56 -5.27 5.31 -8.66
C ARG A 56 -6.13 4.37 -9.52
N PRO A 57 -7.39 4.71 -9.82
CA PRO A 57 -8.30 3.85 -10.58
C PRO A 57 -7.74 3.38 -11.92
N GLU A 58 -6.92 4.22 -12.58
CA GLU A 58 -6.31 3.92 -13.89
C GLU A 58 -5.30 2.75 -13.83
N PHE A 59 -4.71 2.51 -12.66
CA PHE A 59 -3.81 1.37 -12.44
C PHE A 59 -4.52 0.12 -11.97
N VAL A 60 -5.62 0.25 -11.23
CA VAL A 60 -6.35 -0.87 -10.60
C VAL A 60 -6.66 -1.96 -11.63
N THR A 61 -7.30 -1.61 -12.76
CA THR A 61 -7.67 -2.59 -13.79
C THR A 61 -6.47 -3.35 -14.35
N LYS A 62 -5.34 -2.66 -14.55
CA LYS A 62 -4.11 -3.28 -15.06
C LYS A 62 -3.48 -4.20 -14.02
N LEU A 63 -3.52 -3.78 -12.75
CA LEU A 63 -2.94 -4.53 -11.64
C LEU A 63 -3.78 -5.77 -11.29
N GLU A 64 -5.10 -5.71 -11.40
CA GLU A 64 -5.99 -6.86 -11.24
C GLU A 64 -5.70 -7.96 -12.28
N VAL A 65 -5.36 -7.59 -13.52
CA VAL A 65 -4.97 -8.55 -14.56
C VAL A 65 -3.58 -9.13 -14.29
N ALA A 66 -2.63 -8.31 -13.82
CA ALA A 66 -1.24 -8.72 -13.60
C ALA A 66 -1.01 -9.48 -12.28
N ILE A 67 -1.88 -9.28 -11.29
CA ILE A 67 -1.77 -9.83 -9.93
C ILE A 67 -3.13 -10.40 -9.51
N PRO A 68 -3.36 -11.71 -9.61
CA PRO A 68 -4.66 -12.33 -9.32
C PRO A 68 -5.22 -12.00 -7.94
N SER A 69 -4.35 -11.93 -6.90
CA SER A 69 -4.72 -11.60 -5.53
C SER A 69 -4.94 -10.10 -5.27
N TYR A 70 -4.77 -9.25 -6.29
CA TYR A 70 -4.83 -7.78 -6.10
C TYR A 70 -6.15 -7.30 -5.49
N ARG A 71 -7.27 -7.87 -5.93
CA ARG A 71 -8.61 -7.50 -5.47
C ARG A 71 -8.86 -7.79 -4.00
N ALA A 72 -8.18 -8.80 -3.44
CA ALA A 72 -8.35 -9.19 -2.04
C ALA A 72 -7.91 -8.08 -1.06
N ARG A 73 -6.97 -7.19 -1.45
CA ARG A 73 -6.59 -6.03 -0.64
C ARG A 73 -7.70 -4.97 -0.49
N MET A 74 -8.71 -5.01 -1.36
CA MET A 74 -9.84 -4.09 -1.35
C MET A 74 -10.99 -4.56 -0.44
N SER A 75 -10.82 -5.66 0.28
CA SER A 75 -11.82 -6.19 1.23
C SER A 75 -11.97 -5.36 2.51
N VAL A 76 -11.06 -4.44 2.76
CA VAL A 76 -11.08 -3.50 3.89
C VAL A 76 -10.96 -2.07 3.40
N SER A 77 -11.37 -1.11 4.23
CA SER A 77 -11.24 0.32 3.92
C SER A 77 -9.79 0.71 3.67
N PRO A 78 -9.51 1.53 2.65
CA PRO A 78 -8.16 2.01 2.39
C PRO A 78 -7.64 2.87 3.54
N GLY A 79 -6.33 2.78 3.82
CA GLY A 79 -5.67 3.51 4.90
C GLY A 79 -4.82 4.68 4.43
N ILE A 80 -4.66 5.70 5.31
CA ILE A 80 -3.66 6.75 5.14
C ILE A 80 -2.26 6.13 5.26
N THR A 81 -2.07 5.30 6.28
CA THR A 81 -0.84 4.50 6.46
C THR A 81 -1.16 3.01 6.50
N GLY A 82 -0.15 2.17 6.34
CA GLY A 82 -0.32 0.72 6.33
C GLY A 82 0.99 -0.04 6.45
N LEU A 83 0.90 -1.35 6.68
CA LEU A 83 2.05 -2.22 6.89
C LEU A 83 3.04 -2.16 5.72
N ALA A 84 2.54 -2.22 4.48
CA ALA A 84 3.36 -2.10 3.28
C ALA A 84 4.07 -0.74 3.20
N GLN A 85 3.35 0.35 3.52
CA GLN A 85 3.89 1.70 3.42
C GLN A 85 5.07 1.96 4.37
N ILE A 86 5.07 1.37 5.58
CA ILE A 86 6.17 1.55 6.55
C ILE A 86 7.35 0.62 6.30
N GLN A 87 7.17 -0.48 5.57
CA GLN A 87 8.20 -1.50 5.36
C GLN A 87 8.84 -1.47 3.96
N LEU A 88 8.11 -1.02 2.94
CA LEU A 88 8.53 -1.11 1.54
C LEU A 88 8.79 0.28 0.93
N PRO A 89 9.71 0.36 -0.04
CA PRO A 89 9.92 1.57 -0.81
C PRO A 89 8.72 1.87 -1.74
N PRO A 90 8.69 3.06 -2.37
CA PRO A 90 7.75 3.36 -3.46
C PRO A 90 7.83 2.35 -4.60
N ASP A 91 6.70 2.14 -5.31
CA ASP A 91 6.64 1.21 -6.44
C ASP A 91 7.34 1.78 -7.66
N GLU A 92 8.20 0.95 -8.27
CA GLU A 92 8.81 1.20 -9.57
C GLU A 92 8.48 0.07 -10.56
N THR A 93 8.18 -1.12 -10.06
CA THR A 93 7.92 -2.32 -10.84
C THR A 93 6.64 -3.04 -10.39
N ILE A 94 6.12 -3.94 -11.23
CA ILE A 94 4.99 -4.82 -10.88
C ILE A 94 5.36 -5.74 -9.70
N ASP A 95 6.60 -6.16 -9.59
CA ASP A 95 7.05 -7.02 -8.48
C ASP A 95 7.09 -6.26 -7.14
N ASP A 96 7.30 -4.94 -7.17
CA ASP A 96 7.15 -4.10 -5.97
C ASP A 96 5.68 -4.06 -5.54
N VAL A 97 4.77 -3.91 -6.50
CA VAL A 97 3.32 -3.95 -6.22
C VAL A 97 2.90 -5.31 -5.66
N ARG A 98 3.41 -6.43 -6.20
CA ARG A 98 3.15 -7.77 -5.65
C ARG A 98 3.56 -7.87 -4.18
N ARG A 99 4.78 -7.45 -3.85
CA ARG A 99 5.27 -7.42 -2.47
C ARG A 99 4.40 -6.56 -1.56
N LYS A 100 3.87 -5.45 -2.06
CA LYS A 100 2.91 -4.63 -1.31
C LYS A 100 1.59 -5.33 -1.10
N VAL A 101 1.04 -5.97 -2.13
CA VAL A 101 -0.18 -6.77 -2.00
C VAL A 101 0.00 -7.87 -0.95
N ASP A 102 1.12 -8.58 -0.94
CA ASP A 102 1.42 -9.60 0.07
C ASP A 102 1.46 -9.00 1.49
N CYS A 103 2.07 -7.82 1.66
CA CYS A 103 2.06 -7.10 2.94
C CYS A 103 0.65 -6.67 3.36
N ASP A 104 -0.15 -6.18 2.42
CA ASP A 104 -1.53 -5.76 2.67
C ASP A 104 -2.40 -6.96 3.07
N LEU A 105 -2.26 -8.10 2.39
CA LEU A 105 -2.97 -9.34 2.75
C LEU A 105 -2.54 -9.88 4.12
N CYS A 106 -1.24 -9.81 4.42
CA CYS A 106 -0.73 -10.15 5.75
C CYS A 106 -1.34 -9.26 6.84
N TYR A 107 -1.47 -7.96 6.58
CA TYR A 107 -2.16 -7.03 7.47
C TYR A 107 -3.62 -7.43 7.65
N ILE A 108 -4.37 -7.62 6.57
CA ILE A 108 -5.81 -7.97 6.59
C ILE A 108 -6.07 -9.23 7.41
N GLN A 109 -5.22 -10.25 7.28
CA GLN A 109 -5.36 -11.49 8.04
C GLN A 109 -5.06 -11.34 9.55
N ARG A 110 -4.26 -10.35 9.93
CA ARG A 110 -3.75 -10.15 11.30
C ARG A 110 -4.22 -8.85 11.94
N MET A 111 -5.10 -8.10 11.26
CA MET A 111 -5.54 -6.79 11.71
C MET A 111 -6.15 -6.85 13.11
N ASN A 112 -5.66 -6.02 13.98
CA ASN A 112 -6.13 -5.80 15.34
C ASN A 112 -5.60 -4.45 15.84
N ALA A 113 -6.23 -3.91 16.90
CA ALA A 113 -5.87 -2.60 17.44
C ALA A 113 -4.38 -2.47 17.84
N THR A 114 -3.76 -3.56 18.31
CA THR A 114 -2.33 -3.56 18.67
C THR A 114 -1.45 -3.40 17.44
N LEU A 115 -1.77 -4.09 16.35
CA LEU A 115 -1.04 -3.98 15.09
C LEU A 115 -1.22 -2.58 14.49
N ASP A 116 -2.44 -2.04 14.53
CA ASP A 116 -2.73 -0.69 14.06
C ASP A 116 -1.93 0.35 14.83
N LEU A 117 -1.88 0.25 16.16
CA LEU A 117 -1.06 1.15 16.99
C LEU A 117 0.44 1.04 16.62
N LYS A 118 0.96 -0.18 16.43
CA LYS A 118 2.34 -0.37 15.98
C LYS A 118 2.60 0.27 14.62
N ILE A 119 1.66 0.17 13.67
CA ILE A 119 1.79 0.79 12.36
C ILE A 119 1.78 2.32 12.48
N LEU A 120 0.93 2.90 13.32
CA LEU A 120 0.91 4.35 13.56
C LEU A 120 2.24 4.84 14.16
N VAL A 121 2.78 4.14 15.16
CA VAL A 121 4.11 4.44 15.73
C VAL A 121 5.20 4.26 14.67
N GLY A 122 5.13 3.21 13.86
CA GLY A 122 6.06 2.98 12.75
C GLY A 122 6.02 4.09 11.70
N THR A 123 4.85 4.66 11.46
CA THR A 123 4.68 5.84 10.58
C THR A 123 5.41 7.05 11.15
N ALA A 124 5.28 7.32 12.45
CA ALA A 124 6.02 8.38 13.12
C ALA A 124 7.55 8.15 13.03
N PHE A 125 8.02 6.93 13.22
CA PHE A 125 9.45 6.58 13.05
C PHE A 125 9.92 6.82 11.62
N LYS A 126 9.13 6.48 10.61
CA LYS A 126 9.43 6.73 9.20
C LYS A 126 9.54 8.24 8.90
N ILE A 127 8.63 9.05 9.43
CA ILE A 127 8.66 10.52 9.30
C ILE A 127 9.93 11.07 9.94
N LEU A 128 10.37 10.52 11.07
CA LEU A 128 11.62 10.88 11.75
C LEU A 128 12.87 10.33 11.06
N GLY A 129 12.72 9.58 9.96
CA GLY A 129 13.82 9.06 9.15
C GLY A 129 14.46 7.78 9.67
N LEU A 130 13.81 7.04 10.56
CA LEU A 130 14.30 5.73 11.00
C LEU A 130 14.20 4.70 9.84
N PRO A 131 15.21 3.81 9.70
CA PRO A 131 15.19 2.77 8.68
C PRO A 131 14.02 1.78 8.89
N PRO A 132 13.42 1.23 7.81
CA PRO A 132 12.33 0.26 7.91
C PRO A 132 12.70 -1.00 8.72
N GLU A 133 13.94 -1.48 8.61
CA GLU A 133 14.44 -2.64 9.35
C GLU A 133 14.45 -2.40 10.86
N SER A 134 14.94 -1.25 11.29
CA SER A 134 14.94 -0.86 12.70
C SER A 134 13.52 -0.73 13.23
N THR A 135 12.64 -0.07 12.47
CA THR A 135 11.22 0.08 12.83
C THR A 135 10.55 -1.29 12.98
N ARG A 136 10.81 -2.23 12.05
CA ARG A 136 10.26 -3.59 12.11
C ARG A 136 10.73 -4.35 13.34
N GLN A 137 12.00 -4.26 13.70
CA GLN A 137 12.56 -4.93 14.87
C GLN A 137 12.01 -4.36 16.18
N ILE A 138 12.02 -3.03 16.33
CA ILE A 138 11.55 -2.33 17.54
C ILE A 138 10.08 -2.64 17.82
N LEU A 139 9.24 -2.64 16.77
CA LEU A 139 7.79 -2.82 16.92
C LEU A 139 7.34 -4.28 16.77
N ALA A 140 8.28 -5.20 16.54
CA ALA A 140 7.99 -6.62 16.26
C ALA A 140 6.88 -6.77 15.20
N LEU A 141 7.06 -6.11 14.05
CA LEU A 141 6.13 -6.17 12.92
C LEU A 141 6.32 -7.47 12.13
N PRO A 142 5.27 -7.97 11.44
CA PRO A 142 5.37 -9.14 10.57
C PRO A 142 6.51 -8.98 9.56
N GLY A 143 7.44 -9.92 9.55
CA GLY A 143 8.60 -9.91 8.64
C GLY A 143 8.30 -10.55 7.29
N ALA A 144 9.27 -10.51 6.37
CA ALA A 144 9.16 -11.03 5.01
C ALA A 144 8.69 -12.51 4.95
N ALA A 145 9.16 -13.36 5.87
CA ALA A 145 8.73 -14.77 5.93
C ALA A 145 7.23 -14.93 6.26
N ALA A 146 6.71 -14.11 7.18
CA ALA A 146 5.29 -14.12 7.52
C ALA A 146 4.42 -13.57 6.39
N VAL A 147 4.93 -12.59 5.65
CA VAL A 147 4.28 -11.99 4.47
C VAL A 147 4.26 -13.00 3.31
N ALA A 148 5.39 -13.66 3.02
CA ALA A 148 5.48 -14.67 1.96
C ALA A 148 4.57 -15.88 2.22
N ALA A 149 4.46 -16.33 3.48
CA ALA A 149 3.54 -17.41 3.84
C ALA A 149 2.07 -17.05 3.57
N THR A 150 1.70 -15.78 3.74
CA THR A 150 0.36 -15.26 3.47
C THR A 150 0.07 -15.22 1.97
N GLY A 151 1.00 -14.72 1.16
CA GLY A 151 0.88 -14.67 -0.30
C GLY A 151 0.79 -16.06 -0.92
N ALA A 152 1.58 -17.01 -0.46
CA ALA A 152 1.53 -18.40 -0.90
C ALA A 152 0.18 -19.08 -0.56
N CYS A 153 -0.41 -18.76 0.58
CA CYS A 153 -1.72 -19.29 0.98
C CYS A 153 -2.84 -18.73 0.10
N SER A 154 -2.78 -17.47 -0.28
CA SER A 154 -3.78 -16.84 -1.16
C SER A 154 -3.79 -17.47 -2.54
N SER A 155 -2.61 -17.68 -3.16
CA SER A 155 -2.50 -18.32 -4.48
C SER A 155 -2.99 -19.78 -4.50
N ALA A 156 -2.73 -20.53 -3.43
CA ALA A 156 -3.18 -21.92 -3.31
C ALA A 156 -4.71 -22.05 -3.18
N THR A 157 -5.37 -21.09 -2.54
CA THR A 157 -6.82 -21.07 -2.37
C THR A 157 -7.54 -20.71 -3.67
N GLU A 158 -7.01 -19.78 -4.46
CA GLU A 158 -7.55 -19.41 -5.77
C GLU A 158 -7.44 -20.54 -6.80
N VAL A 159 -6.31 -21.24 -6.86
CA VAL A 159 -6.11 -22.39 -7.76
C VAL A 159 -7.08 -23.52 -7.43
N LYS A 160 -7.36 -23.80 -6.14
CA LYS A 160 -8.37 -24.78 -5.74
C LYS A 160 -9.79 -24.38 -6.13
N SER A 161 -10.15 -23.12 -5.99
CA SER A 161 -11.47 -22.60 -6.36
C SER A 161 -11.70 -22.69 -7.88
N MET A 162 -10.70 -22.38 -8.69
CA MET A 162 -10.80 -22.47 -10.16
C MET A 162 -10.84 -23.92 -10.65
N SER A 163 -10.13 -24.85 -10.03
CA SER A 163 -10.18 -26.28 -10.41
C SER A 163 -11.52 -26.93 -10.08
N GLN A 164 -12.24 -26.44 -9.08
CA GLN A 164 -13.58 -26.93 -8.76
C GLN A 164 -14.68 -26.41 -9.70
N LEU A 165 -14.49 -25.22 -10.29
CA LEU A 165 -15.43 -24.65 -11.27
C LEU A 165 -15.29 -25.24 -12.68
N GLN A 166 -14.20 -25.93 -12.99
CA GLN A 166 -13.99 -26.61 -14.28
C GLN A 166 -14.47 -28.06 -14.28
N SER A 167 -14.96 -28.59 -13.15
CA SER A 167 -15.47 -29.97 -13.02
C SER A 167 -16.99 -30.05 -12.89
N ILE A 168 -17.71 -28.96 -13.21
CA ILE A 168 -19.18 -28.95 -13.37
C ILE A 168 -19.51 -28.59 -14.82
#